data_805a53996326c372ee9c7295f83f3d59
#
_entry.id   805a53996326c372ee9c7295f83f3d59
#
_cell.length_a   1.000
_cell.length_b   1.000
_cell.length_c   1.000
_cell.angle_alpha   90.00
_cell.angle_beta   90.00
_cell.angle_gamma   90.00
#
_symmetry.space_group_name_H-M   'P 1'
#
loop_
_entity.id
_entity.type
_entity.pdbx_description
1 polymer ?
#
loop_
_entity_poly.entity_id
_entity_poly.type
_entity_poly.pdbx_seq_one_letter_code
_entity_poly.pdbx_strand_id
1 'polypeptide(L)'
;ETFQFTYGDCVQTLEVPASAVTISSNQSKYLYYGDRKTLQLTASYNGHSGFPVEYAKWSSSAPSVVSIEGNNTAVVKDYGKATLTADLGGKTYTLNVEVKDIVKGDVECDDTIDSSDVFSTLLHVASVGAGVGGTLTDGQLTAADIDGNGTVDSTDVYYLMYYVALNGAGIHSSWDDVLR
;
A
#
# COMPACT_ATOMS: atom_id res chain seq x y z
N GLU A 1 22.41 -18.17 -0.23
CA GLU A 1 21.11 -18.88 -0.38
C GLU A 1 21.11 -19.69 -1.66
N THR A 2 20.51 -20.86 -1.60
CA THR A 2 20.44 -21.78 -2.74
C THR A 2 19.04 -21.73 -3.30
N PHE A 3 18.90 -21.34 -4.56
CA PHE A 3 17.62 -21.37 -5.28
C PHE A 3 17.63 -22.55 -6.23
N GLN A 4 16.56 -23.35 -6.20
CA GLN A 4 16.41 -24.49 -7.06
C GLN A 4 15.29 -24.21 -8.09
N PHE A 5 15.63 -24.34 -9.36
CA PHE A 5 14.70 -24.17 -10.47
C PHE A 5 14.44 -25.54 -11.09
N THR A 6 13.17 -25.95 -11.18
CA THR A 6 12.77 -27.22 -11.76
C THR A 6 11.93 -26.96 -13.00
N TYR A 7 12.34 -27.55 -14.14
CA TYR A 7 11.56 -27.56 -15.36
C TYR A 7 11.56 -28.99 -15.93
N GLY A 8 10.45 -29.71 -15.81
CA GLY A 8 10.38 -31.16 -16.08
C GLY A 8 11.33 -31.90 -15.16
N ASP A 9 12.16 -32.76 -15.74
CA ASP A 9 13.19 -33.51 -15.01
C ASP A 9 14.52 -32.78 -14.83
N CYS A 10 14.59 -31.55 -15.32
CA CYS A 10 15.79 -30.72 -15.20
C CYS A 10 15.74 -29.88 -13.91
N VAL A 11 16.69 -30.11 -13.02
CA VAL A 11 16.87 -29.36 -11.79
C VAL A 11 18.16 -28.54 -11.91
N GLN A 12 18.06 -27.21 -11.84
CA GLN A 12 19.20 -26.33 -11.77
C GLN A 12 19.25 -25.66 -10.41
N THR A 13 20.45 -25.60 -9.83
CA THR A 13 20.71 -24.98 -8.53
C THR A 13 21.55 -23.73 -8.75
N LEU A 14 21.06 -22.58 -8.27
CA LEU A 14 21.78 -21.32 -8.27
C LEU A 14 22.12 -20.92 -6.84
N GLU A 15 23.40 -20.76 -6.54
CA GLU A 15 23.84 -20.16 -5.27
C GLU A 15 23.91 -18.64 -5.41
N VAL A 16 23.10 -17.93 -4.64
CA VAL A 16 23.07 -16.46 -4.63
C VAL A 16 23.60 -15.97 -3.29
N PRO A 17 24.63 -15.11 -3.26
CA PRO A 17 25.06 -14.48 -2.02
C PRO A 17 23.90 -13.71 -1.40
N ALA A 18 23.61 -13.96 -0.13
CA ALA A 18 22.51 -13.30 0.59
C ALA A 18 22.64 -11.77 0.65
N SER A 19 23.87 -11.26 0.57
CA SER A 19 24.18 -9.82 0.50
C SER A 19 23.79 -9.16 -0.82
N ALA A 20 23.51 -9.95 -1.88
CA ALA A 20 23.14 -9.44 -3.20
C ALA A 20 21.62 -9.36 -3.41
N VAL A 21 20.81 -9.84 -2.45
CA VAL A 21 19.34 -9.79 -2.53
C VAL A 21 18.83 -8.62 -1.70
N THR A 22 18.08 -7.73 -2.34
CA THR A 22 17.35 -6.63 -1.68
C THR A 22 15.90 -7.03 -1.52
N ILE A 23 15.34 -6.81 -0.33
CA ILE A 23 13.92 -7.05 -0.03
C ILE A 23 13.22 -5.71 0.10
N SER A 24 12.04 -5.59 -0.51
CA SER A 24 11.14 -4.44 -0.40
C SER A 24 9.71 -4.89 -0.09
N SER A 25 8.91 -4.00 0.47
CA SER A 25 7.49 -4.24 0.77
C SER A 25 6.60 -3.38 -0.13
N ASN A 26 5.40 -3.88 -0.42
CA ASN A 26 4.33 -3.12 -1.05
C ASN A 26 3.63 -2.15 -0.09
N GLN A 27 3.96 -2.22 1.20
CA GLN A 27 3.31 -1.44 2.25
C GLN A 27 4.00 -0.11 2.48
N SER A 28 3.21 0.97 2.52
CA SER A 28 3.67 2.30 2.96
C SER A 28 3.93 2.32 4.47
N LYS A 29 4.59 3.37 4.94
CA LYS A 29 4.84 3.65 6.36
C LYS A 29 3.53 3.90 7.13
N TYR A 30 2.47 4.38 6.47
CA TYR A 30 1.22 4.76 7.08
C TYR A 30 0.09 3.79 6.71
N LEU A 31 -0.86 3.64 7.61
CA LEU A 31 -2.09 2.85 7.47
C LEU A 31 -3.25 3.70 7.98
N TYR A 32 -4.44 3.49 7.44
CA TYR A 32 -5.65 4.08 7.97
C TYR A 32 -6.34 3.17 8.98
N TYR A 33 -7.04 3.78 9.93
CA TYR A 33 -7.87 3.05 10.89
C TYR A 33 -8.92 2.19 10.16
N GLY A 34 -9.02 0.93 10.56
CA GLY A 34 -9.95 -0.04 9.95
C GLY A 34 -9.44 -0.78 8.73
N ASP A 35 -8.27 -0.40 8.19
CA ASP A 35 -7.69 -1.04 7.01
C ASP A 35 -7.41 -2.53 7.19
N ARG A 36 -7.60 -3.26 6.09
CA ARG A 36 -7.12 -4.64 5.90
C ARG A 36 -6.21 -4.67 4.68
N LYS A 37 -4.95 -4.98 4.87
CA LYS A 37 -3.94 -4.93 3.80
C LYS A 37 -3.18 -6.25 3.69
N THR A 38 -3.14 -6.82 2.50
CA THR A 38 -2.26 -7.96 2.22
C THR A 38 -0.83 -7.47 2.08
N LEU A 39 0.03 -7.92 2.99
CA LEU A 39 1.46 -7.61 2.97
C LEU A 39 2.17 -8.49 1.96
N GLN A 40 2.96 -7.89 1.10
CA GLN A 40 3.78 -8.58 0.13
C GLN A 40 5.22 -8.07 0.20
N LEU A 41 6.15 -9.01 0.10
CA LEU A 41 7.55 -8.70 -0.09
C LEU A 41 7.95 -9.06 -1.51
N THR A 42 8.81 -8.26 -2.08
CA THR A 42 9.48 -8.54 -3.34
C THR A 42 10.99 -8.55 -3.14
N ALA A 43 11.65 -9.48 -3.81
CA ALA A 43 13.08 -9.55 -3.86
C ALA A 43 13.60 -8.96 -5.17
N SER A 44 14.76 -8.34 -5.10
CA SER A 44 15.53 -7.88 -6.25
C SER A 44 16.93 -8.48 -6.22
N TYR A 45 17.41 -8.91 -7.36
CA TYR A 45 18.74 -9.48 -7.53
C TYR A 45 19.32 -9.10 -8.89
N ASN A 46 20.53 -8.61 -8.90
CA ASN A 46 21.32 -8.32 -10.10
C ASN A 46 20.58 -7.43 -11.14
N GLY A 47 19.90 -6.39 -10.67
CA GLY A 47 19.12 -5.46 -11.53
C GLY A 47 17.74 -5.95 -11.95
N HIS A 48 17.37 -7.18 -11.61
CA HIS A 48 16.03 -7.72 -11.78
C HIS A 48 15.23 -7.58 -10.48
N SER A 49 13.97 -7.15 -10.57
CA SER A 49 13.09 -6.91 -9.43
C SER A 49 11.73 -7.60 -9.61
N GLY A 50 10.93 -7.60 -8.54
CA GLY A 50 9.55 -8.09 -8.60
C GLY A 50 9.40 -9.59 -8.35
N PHE A 51 10.42 -10.27 -7.82
CA PHE A 51 10.27 -11.68 -7.42
C PHE A 51 9.44 -11.76 -6.13
N PRO A 52 8.24 -12.37 -6.15
CA PRO A 52 7.41 -12.46 -4.95
C PRO A 52 8.07 -13.35 -3.90
N VAL A 53 8.00 -12.93 -2.64
CA VAL A 53 8.47 -13.71 -1.49
C VAL A 53 7.24 -14.33 -0.80
N GLU A 54 6.91 -15.58 -1.14
CA GLU A 54 5.65 -16.23 -0.74
C GLU A 54 5.67 -16.82 0.68
N TYR A 55 6.84 -17.07 1.25
CA TYR A 55 6.99 -17.83 2.51
C TYR A 55 7.34 -16.97 3.73
N ALA A 56 7.11 -15.66 3.65
CA ALA A 56 7.31 -14.78 4.78
C ALA A 56 6.28 -15.03 5.88
N LYS A 57 6.73 -15.22 7.12
CA LYS A 57 5.86 -15.28 8.29
C LYS A 57 5.82 -13.93 8.96
N TRP A 58 4.66 -13.28 8.90
CA TRP A 58 4.48 -11.96 9.48
C TRP A 58 4.06 -12.00 10.95
N SER A 59 4.55 -11.05 11.71
CA SER A 59 4.16 -10.78 13.09
C SER A 59 4.12 -9.28 13.34
N SER A 60 3.44 -8.88 14.42
CA SER A 60 3.31 -7.48 14.84
C SER A 60 3.81 -7.31 16.28
N SER A 61 4.54 -6.22 16.54
CA SER A 61 4.96 -5.84 17.90
C SER A 61 3.81 -5.29 18.75
N ALA A 62 2.71 -4.84 18.11
CA ALA A 62 1.54 -4.26 18.76
C ALA A 62 0.25 -4.81 18.12
N PRO A 63 -0.17 -6.06 18.43
CA PRO A 63 -1.35 -6.68 17.82
C PRO A 63 -2.68 -6.00 18.18
N SER A 64 -2.71 -5.16 19.21
CA SER A 64 -3.86 -4.30 19.53
C SER A 64 -4.00 -3.13 18.58
N VAL A 65 -2.92 -2.67 17.96
CA VAL A 65 -2.89 -1.59 16.96
C VAL A 65 -3.01 -2.17 15.55
N VAL A 66 -2.10 -3.07 15.18
CA VAL A 66 -2.14 -3.79 13.90
C VAL A 66 -1.91 -5.26 14.19
N SER A 67 -2.90 -6.11 13.93
CA SER A 67 -2.75 -7.58 14.03
C SER A 67 -2.44 -8.18 12.66
N ILE A 68 -1.83 -9.37 12.68
CA ILE A 68 -1.67 -10.18 11.47
C ILE A 68 -2.70 -11.31 11.51
N GLU A 69 -3.52 -11.40 10.48
CA GLU A 69 -4.47 -12.49 10.26
C GLU A 69 -4.01 -13.37 9.10
N GLY A 70 -4.26 -14.67 9.21
CA GLY A 70 -3.71 -15.64 8.27
C GLY A 70 -2.19 -15.60 8.28
N ASN A 71 -1.59 -15.54 7.08
CA ASN A 71 -0.14 -15.52 6.94
C ASN A 71 0.44 -14.12 6.74
N ASN A 72 -0.36 -13.20 6.16
CA ASN A 72 0.18 -11.92 5.66
C ASN A 72 -0.85 -10.78 5.60
N THR A 73 -2.01 -10.89 6.23
CA THR A 73 -3.00 -9.81 6.21
C THR A 73 -2.84 -8.96 7.46
N ALA A 74 -2.40 -7.73 7.31
CA ALA A 74 -2.40 -6.71 8.35
C ALA A 74 -3.84 -6.19 8.53
N VAL A 75 -4.32 -6.19 9.77
CA VAL A 75 -5.64 -5.67 10.16
C VAL A 75 -5.42 -4.57 11.19
N VAL A 76 -5.79 -3.35 10.82
CA VAL A 76 -5.68 -2.17 11.66
C VAL A 76 -6.86 -2.11 12.63
N LYS A 77 -6.57 -2.04 13.93
CA LYS A 77 -7.58 -2.10 14.99
C LYS A 77 -7.65 -0.83 15.84
N ASP A 78 -6.55 -0.13 15.96
CA ASP A 78 -6.46 1.07 16.78
C ASP A 78 -5.36 2.00 16.28
N TYR A 79 -5.38 3.24 16.75
CA TYR A 79 -4.34 4.23 16.48
C TYR A 79 -3.03 3.88 17.18
N GLY A 80 -1.92 4.28 16.58
CA GLY A 80 -0.60 4.11 17.17
C GLY A 80 0.44 3.60 16.19
N LYS A 81 1.51 3.06 16.74
CA LYS A 81 2.65 2.56 15.98
C LYS A 81 2.82 1.06 16.21
N ALA A 82 3.21 0.36 15.15
CA ALA A 82 3.58 -1.03 15.21
C ALA A 82 4.81 -1.30 14.34
N THR A 83 5.62 -2.27 14.74
CA THR A 83 6.64 -2.86 13.87
C THR A 83 6.13 -4.19 13.35
N LEU A 84 5.95 -4.29 12.05
CA LEU A 84 5.61 -5.54 11.38
C LEU A 84 6.92 -6.23 10.99
N THR A 85 7.04 -7.50 11.33
CA THR A 85 8.26 -8.28 11.10
C THR A 85 7.91 -9.48 10.23
N ALA A 86 8.59 -9.62 9.11
CA ALA A 86 8.55 -10.82 8.26
C ALA A 86 9.78 -11.68 8.56
N ASP A 87 9.56 -12.93 8.94
CA ASP A 87 10.61 -13.95 9.06
C ASP A 87 10.72 -14.72 7.73
N LEU A 88 11.92 -14.73 7.19
CA LEU A 88 12.29 -15.33 5.90
C LEU A 88 13.21 -16.56 6.12
N GLY A 89 12.92 -17.38 7.13
CA GLY A 89 13.72 -18.56 7.42
C GLY A 89 15.03 -18.23 8.14
N GLY A 90 14.95 -17.35 9.14
CA GLY A 90 16.09 -16.92 9.98
C GLY A 90 16.65 -15.55 9.59
N LYS A 91 16.16 -14.93 8.53
CA LYS A 91 16.38 -13.51 8.24
C LYS A 91 15.07 -12.76 8.44
N THR A 92 15.15 -11.55 8.96
CA THR A 92 13.99 -10.71 9.22
C THR A 92 14.01 -9.44 8.38
N TYR A 93 12.85 -9.09 7.88
CA TYR A 93 12.56 -7.78 7.31
C TYR A 93 11.57 -7.06 8.24
N THR A 94 11.85 -5.82 8.58
CA THR A 94 11.01 -5.03 9.48
C THR A 94 10.43 -3.82 8.76
N LEU A 95 9.15 -3.55 9.03
CA LEU A 95 8.42 -2.40 8.54
C LEU A 95 7.79 -1.68 9.73
N ASN A 96 8.20 -0.44 9.97
CA ASN A 96 7.56 0.41 10.98
C ASN A 96 6.35 1.09 10.35
N VAL A 97 5.17 0.89 10.93
CA VAL A 97 3.92 1.49 10.48
C VAL A 97 3.32 2.38 11.57
N GLU A 98 2.62 3.40 11.14
CA GLU A 98 1.85 4.32 11.99
C GLU A 98 0.43 4.40 11.45
N VAL A 99 -0.56 4.25 12.34
CA VAL A 99 -1.98 4.37 12.00
C VAL A 99 -2.42 5.82 12.16
N LYS A 100 -2.97 6.38 11.09
CA LYS A 100 -3.43 7.78 11.02
C LYS A 100 -4.94 7.88 10.85
N ASP A 101 -5.47 9.06 11.16
CA ASP A 101 -6.83 9.44 10.80
C ASP A 101 -6.99 9.53 9.28
N ILE A 102 -8.20 9.26 8.82
CA ILE A 102 -8.55 9.44 7.41
C ILE A 102 -8.70 10.93 7.15
N VAL A 103 -7.89 11.45 6.23
CA VAL A 103 -7.97 12.81 5.74
C VAL A 103 -8.52 12.79 4.32
N LYS A 104 -9.63 13.52 4.08
CA LYS A 104 -10.23 13.61 2.74
C LYS A 104 -9.22 14.14 1.73
N GLY A 105 -8.99 13.37 0.67
CA GLY A 105 -8.07 13.67 -0.40
C GLY A 105 -6.64 13.15 -0.23
N ASP A 106 -6.19 12.83 1.00
CA ASP A 106 -4.89 12.22 1.28
C ASP A 106 -5.02 10.69 1.14
N VAL A 107 -5.05 10.19 -0.09
CA VAL A 107 -5.31 8.78 -0.42
C VAL A 107 -4.08 7.91 -0.12
N GLU A 108 -2.89 8.47 -0.24
CA GLU A 108 -1.64 7.74 0.06
C GLU A 108 -1.24 7.81 1.53
N CYS A 109 -1.96 8.58 2.36
CA CYS A 109 -1.74 8.71 3.80
C CYS A 109 -0.34 9.24 4.15
N ASP A 110 0.11 10.28 3.43
CA ASP A 110 1.43 10.87 3.60
C ASP A 110 1.43 12.30 4.17
N ASP A 111 0.25 12.81 4.57
CA ASP A 111 -0.04 14.16 5.10
C ASP A 111 0.02 15.27 4.02
N THR A 112 0.04 14.90 2.75
CA THR A 112 -0.05 15.84 1.63
C THR A 112 -1.22 15.47 0.75
N ILE A 113 -1.81 16.45 0.07
CA ILE A 113 -2.82 16.20 -0.96
C ILE A 113 -2.23 16.74 -2.25
N ASP A 114 -1.75 15.84 -3.09
CA ASP A 114 -1.04 16.20 -4.31
C ASP A 114 -1.38 15.31 -5.52
N SER A 115 -0.54 15.34 -6.54
CA SER A 115 -0.76 14.55 -7.77
C SER A 115 -0.65 13.05 -7.59
N SER A 116 -0.02 12.57 -6.51
CA SER A 116 0.08 11.12 -6.20
C SER A 116 -1.27 10.57 -5.80
N ASP A 117 -2.05 11.35 -5.00
CA ASP A 117 -3.41 10.98 -4.61
C ASP A 117 -4.36 10.94 -5.79
N VAL A 118 -4.23 11.94 -6.69
CA VAL A 118 -4.98 11.96 -7.95
C VAL A 118 -4.67 10.72 -8.78
N PHE A 119 -3.38 10.35 -8.89
CA PHE A 119 -2.96 9.18 -9.66
C PHE A 119 -3.51 7.88 -9.04
N SER A 120 -3.40 7.71 -7.74
CA SER A 120 -3.88 6.52 -7.03
C SER A 120 -5.40 6.36 -7.16
N THR A 121 -6.17 7.46 -7.04
CA THR A 121 -7.61 7.48 -7.25
C THR A 121 -7.98 7.14 -8.69
N LEU A 122 -7.30 7.76 -9.67
CA LEU A 122 -7.52 7.50 -11.10
C LEU A 122 -7.20 6.04 -11.47
N LEU A 123 -6.10 5.48 -10.93
CA LEU A 123 -5.73 4.09 -11.15
C LEU A 123 -6.81 3.14 -10.61
N HIS A 124 -7.37 3.44 -9.43
CA HIS A 124 -8.47 2.67 -8.86
C HIS A 124 -9.70 2.69 -9.76
N VAL A 125 -10.15 3.87 -10.16
CA VAL A 125 -11.32 4.04 -11.05
C VAL A 125 -11.13 3.31 -12.37
N ALA A 126 -9.94 3.44 -12.98
CA ALA A 126 -9.61 2.76 -14.23
C ALA A 126 -9.60 1.23 -14.08
N SER A 127 -9.05 0.71 -12.97
CA SER A 127 -8.98 -0.72 -12.68
C SER A 127 -10.36 -1.33 -12.47
N VAL A 128 -11.22 -0.65 -11.70
CA VAL A 128 -12.63 -1.05 -11.51
C VAL A 128 -13.39 -1.02 -12.84
N GLY A 129 -13.22 0.05 -13.63
CA GLY A 129 -13.83 0.18 -14.95
C GLY A 129 -13.39 -0.88 -15.96
N ALA A 130 -12.16 -1.37 -15.84
CA ALA A 130 -11.62 -2.48 -16.64
C ALA A 130 -12.03 -3.88 -16.12
N GLY A 131 -12.71 -3.96 -14.98
CA GLY A 131 -13.14 -5.23 -14.38
C GLY A 131 -12.03 -6.03 -13.71
N VAL A 132 -10.86 -5.42 -13.43
CA VAL A 132 -9.72 -6.10 -12.77
C VAL A 132 -9.72 -5.93 -11.24
N GLY A 133 -10.72 -5.22 -10.71
CA GLY A 133 -10.87 -4.97 -9.27
C GLY A 133 -10.20 -3.67 -8.80
N GLY A 134 -10.60 -3.22 -7.61
CA GLY A 134 -10.08 -1.99 -7.01
C GLY A 134 -8.65 -2.15 -6.47
N THR A 135 -7.92 -1.03 -6.41
CA THR A 135 -6.53 -0.98 -5.94
C THR A 135 -6.39 -0.35 -4.55
N LEU A 136 -7.45 0.34 -4.06
CA LEU A 136 -7.46 1.05 -2.78
C LEU A 136 -7.99 0.17 -1.63
N THR A 137 -7.52 0.42 -0.41
CA THR A 137 -8.06 -0.14 0.84
C THR A 137 -9.33 0.60 1.26
N ASP A 138 -10.07 0.08 2.27
CA ASP A 138 -11.29 0.73 2.75
C ASP A 138 -11.04 2.15 3.26
N GLY A 139 -9.94 2.38 3.99
CA GLY A 139 -9.55 3.72 4.44
C GLY A 139 -9.19 4.66 3.29
N GLN A 140 -8.48 4.16 2.29
CA GLN A 140 -8.14 4.91 1.08
C GLN A 140 -9.39 5.24 0.24
N LEU A 141 -10.36 4.31 0.15
CA LEU A 141 -11.65 4.57 -0.50
C LEU A 141 -12.40 5.70 0.20
N THR A 142 -12.39 5.70 1.54
CA THR A 142 -13.01 6.80 2.31
C THR A 142 -12.30 8.14 2.09
N ALA A 143 -10.97 8.14 1.98
CA ALA A 143 -10.20 9.35 1.66
C ALA A 143 -10.45 9.86 0.24
N ALA A 144 -10.65 8.94 -0.71
CA ALA A 144 -10.84 9.21 -2.13
C ALA A 144 -12.29 9.60 -2.49
N ASP A 145 -13.28 9.27 -1.65
CA ASP A 145 -14.69 9.66 -1.84
C ASP A 145 -14.87 11.15 -1.49
N ILE A 146 -14.55 12.00 -2.45
CA ILE A 146 -14.47 13.46 -2.25
C ILE A 146 -15.85 14.07 -2.10
N ASP A 147 -16.84 13.64 -2.89
CA ASP A 147 -18.20 14.16 -2.82
C ASP A 147 -19.04 13.49 -1.72
N GLY A 148 -18.57 12.39 -1.12
CA GLY A 148 -19.20 11.69 -0.01
C GLY A 148 -20.42 10.87 -0.43
N ASN A 149 -20.51 10.45 -1.70
CA ASN A 149 -21.65 9.67 -2.22
C ASN A 149 -21.51 8.16 -1.94
N GLY A 150 -20.38 7.70 -1.40
CA GLY A 150 -20.07 6.31 -1.07
C GLY A 150 -19.49 5.51 -2.25
N THR A 151 -19.15 6.16 -3.36
CA THR A 151 -18.59 5.53 -4.54
C THR A 151 -17.42 6.34 -5.06
N VAL A 152 -16.26 5.73 -5.22
CA VAL A 152 -15.09 6.40 -5.84
C VAL A 152 -15.18 6.26 -7.36
N ASP A 153 -15.42 7.38 -8.04
CA ASP A 153 -15.56 7.43 -9.50
C ASP A 153 -14.81 8.61 -10.15
N SER A 154 -15.09 8.87 -11.42
CA SER A 154 -14.42 9.97 -12.15
C SER A 154 -14.75 11.36 -11.62
N THR A 155 -15.84 11.51 -10.88
CA THR A 155 -16.25 12.77 -10.24
C THR A 155 -15.28 13.12 -9.11
N ASP A 156 -14.91 12.12 -8.29
CA ASP A 156 -13.94 12.29 -7.21
C ASP A 156 -12.55 12.63 -7.75
N VAL A 157 -12.12 11.94 -8.81
CA VAL A 157 -10.87 12.26 -9.52
C VAL A 157 -10.88 13.71 -9.99
N TYR A 158 -11.99 14.19 -10.55
CA TYR A 158 -12.13 15.57 -11.01
C TYR A 158 -12.00 16.56 -9.84
N TYR A 159 -12.72 16.37 -8.74
CA TYR A 159 -12.66 17.25 -7.59
C TYR A 159 -11.28 17.26 -6.93
N LEU A 160 -10.66 16.08 -6.79
CA LEU A 160 -9.32 15.96 -6.22
C LEU A 160 -8.29 16.68 -7.11
N MET A 161 -8.34 16.45 -8.42
CA MET A 161 -7.47 17.13 -9.38
C MET A 161 -7.66 18.65 -9.35
N TYR A 162 -8.92 19.12 -9.25
CA TYR A 162 -9.24 20.54 -9.19
C TYR A 162 -8.70 21.17 -7.89
N TYR A 163 -8.88 20.51 -6.74
CA TYR A 163 -8.29 20.93 -5.46
C TYR A 163 -6.76 21.06 -5.54
N VAL A 164 -6.10 20.03 -6.06
CA VAL A 164 -4.64 20.02 -6.22
C VAL A 164 -4.17 21.14 -7.16
N ALA A 165 -4.88 21.38 -8.26
CA ALA A 165 -4.54 22.43 -9.22
C ALA A 165 -4.68 23.83 -8.61
N LEU A 166 -5.76 24.12 -7.88
CA LEU A 166 -5.96 25.40 -7.21
C LEU A 166 -4.88 25.66 -6.15
N ASN A 167 -4.62 24.70 -5.28
CA ASN A 167 -3.64 24.84 -4.21
C ASN A 167 -2.22 24.91 -4.76
N GLY A 168 -1.90 24.16 -5.83
CA GLY A 168 -0.64 24.25 -6.55
C GLY A 168 -0.42 25.61 -7.24
N ALA A 169 -1.49 26.30 -7.63
CA ALA A 169 -1.45 27.68 -8.16
C ALA A 169 -1.38 28.76 -7.05
N GLY A 170 -1.32 28.35 -5.78
CA GLY A 170 -1.31 29.28 -4.64
C GLY A 170 -2.69 29.83 -4.25
N ILE A 171 -3.75 29.26 -4.79
CA ILE A 171 -5.15 29.57 -4.41
C ILE A 171 -5.52 28.62 -3.29
N HIS A 172 -5.44 29.07 -2.04
CA HIS A 172 -5.79 28.25 -0.88
C HIS A 172 -7.29 27.94 -0.87
N SER A 173 -7.67 26.80 -1.45
CA SER A 173 -9.05 26.34 -1.55
C SER A 173 -9.34 25.28 -0.49
N SER A 174 -10.57 25.32 0.05
CA SER A 174 -11.14 24.26 0.88
C SER A 174 -11.94 23.28 0.02
N TRP A 175 -12.32 22.14 0.60
CA TRP A 175 -13.26 21.22 -0.06
C TRP A 175 -14.62 21.85 -0.33
N ASP A 176 -15.09 22.76 0.53
CA ASP A 176 -16.35 23.51 0.31
C ASP A 176 -16.28 24.42 -0.92
N ASP A 177 -15.10 24.91 -1.29
CA ASP A 177 -14.92 25.72 -2.50
C ASP A 177 -14.89 24.88 -3.77
N VAL A 178 -14.43 23.64 -3.67
CA VAL A 178 -14.29 22.72 -4.80
C VAL A 178 -15.61 22.00 -5.12
N LEU A 179 -16.44 21.70 -4.11
CA LEU A 179 -17.68 20.93 -4.20
C LEU A 179 -18.92 21.77 -4.53
N ARG A 180 -18.76 23.05 -4.87
CA ARG A 180 -19.86 23.98 -5.21
C ARG A 180 -20.36 23.89 -6.63
#